data_de2c4e50498c16a025f98038acbfe13f
#
_entry.id   de2c4e50498c16a025f98038acbfe13f
#
_cell.length_a   1.000
_cell.length_b   1.000
_cell.length_c   1.000
_cell.angle_alpha   90.00
_cell.angle_beta   90.00
_cell.angle_gamma   90.00
#
_symmetry.space_group_name_H-M   'P 1'
#
loop_
_entity.id
_entity.type
_entity.pdbx_description
1 polymer ?
#
loop_
_entity_poly.entity_id
_entity_poly.type
_entity_poly.pdbx_seq_one_letter_code
_entity_poly.pdbx_strand_id
1 'polypeptide(L)'
;MRYYVGVDGGGTKTEFLWVNEGGMVVLNERLGSSNPNDIGKERMIADMVAAISQNMPKDADSVDICMGLSGIGFAGCKDELIAALEKIDKVRFVDVCSDVQIALDSAYDGDGCIVIMGTGSVGYLRKNGEQILVGGCGYMIDSSLSGYDLGREVLNAVLCEADGRGEKTLLSTLVLEATGQTTSALVKNAYTLGKAYVASFAPYVFTAYEKGDKVAKEILARRVKEWESLLFGVRKASGQDVCEITLIGGLSKRWDILSTFLSRKARKKICFKLPQKPVVEGALKRARRLSE
;
A
#
# COMPACT_ATOMS: atom_id res chain seq x y z
N MET A 1 -29.30 0.76 -15.78
CA MET A 1 -28.89 0.51 -14.38
C MET A 1 -27.71 1.40 -14.02
N ARG A 2 -27.64 1.92 -12.80
CA ARG A 2 -26.51 2.71 -12.31
C ARG A 2 -25.42 1.83 -11.71
N TYR A 3 -24.18 2.17 -11.98
CA TYR A 3 -23.02 1.46 -11.46
C TYR A 3 -22.06 2.40 -10.72
N TYR A 4 -21.33 1.82 -9.76
CA TYR A 4 -20.30 2.49 -8.98
C TYR A 4 -19.00 1.73 -9.14
N VAL A 5 -17.91 2.44 -9.36
CA VAL A 5 -16.59 1.87 -9.54
C VAL A 5 -15.65 2.41 -8.48
N GLY A 6 -15.11 1.52 -7.66
CA GLY A 6 -13.99 1.81 -6.77
C GLY A 6 -12.69 1.29 -7.37
N VAL A 7 -11.63 2.08 -7.33
CA VAL A 7 -10.29 1.68 -7.78
C VAL A 7 -9.27 1.94 -6.69
N ASP A 8 -8.49 0.90 -6.33
CA ASP A 8 -7.32 0.96 -5.43
C ASP A 8 -6.06 0.70 -6.24
N GLY A 9 -5.35 1.78 -6.58
CA GLY A 9 -4.18 1.74 -7.45
C GLY A 9 -2.86 1.99 -6.71
N GLY A 10 -2.03 0.96 -6.66
CA GLY A 10 -0.72 0.98 -6.01
C GLY A 10 0.45 0.83 -6.96
N GLY A 11 1.66 0.81 -6.40
CA GLY A 11 2.90 0.62 -7.15
C GLY A 11 3.16 -0.80 -7.66
N THR A 12 2.32 -1.78 -7.33
CA THR A 12 2.49 -3.18 -7.77
C THR A 12 1.24 -3.77 -8.39
N LYS A 13 0.08 -3.31 -7.99
CA LYS A 13 -1.23 -3.78 -8.46
C LYS A 13 -2.26 -2.67 -8.39
N THR A 14 -3.30 -2.81 -9.21
CA THR A 14 -4.51 -1.98 -9.19
C THR A 14 -5.71 -2.90 -9.11
N GLU A 15 -6.62 -2.65 -8.17
CA GLU A 15 -7.85 -3.42 -7.99
C GLU A 15 -9.05 -2.55 -8.38
N PHE A 16 -9.93 -3.10 -9.25
CA PHE A 16 -11.17 -2.50 -9.69
C PHE A 16 -12.35 -3.27 -9.11
N LEU A 17 -13.26 -2.57 -8.46
CA LEU A 17 -14.49 -3.15 -7.93
C LEU A 17 -15.70 -2.43 -8.53
N TRP A 18 -16.49 -3.15 -9.30
CA TRP A 18 -17.71 -2.67 -9.92
C TRP A 18 -18.94 -3.20 -9.18
N VAL A 19 -19.84 -2.30 -8.82
CA VAL A 19 -21.05 -2.63 -8.06
C VAL A 19 -22.24 -1.92 -8.68
N ASN A 20 -23.36 -2.62 -8.82
CA ASN A 20 -24.60 -2.00 -9.27
C ASN A 20 -25.30 -1.22 -8.13
N GLU A 21 -26.36 -0.47 -8.49
CA GLU A 21 -27.14 0.31 -7.52
C GLU A 21 -27.77 -0.53 -6.40
N GLY A 22 -28.03 -1.81 -6.64
CA GLY A 22 -28.52 -2.76 -5.65
C GLY A 22 -27.43 -3.32 -4.72
N GLY A 23 -26.18 -2.92 -4.89
CA GLY A 23 -25.05 -3.36 -4.06
C GLY A 23 -24.42 -4.70 -4.50
N MET A 24 -24.84 -5.28 -5.61
CA MET A 24 -24.26 -6.53 -6.13
C MET A 24 -22.93 -6.23 -6.84
N VAL A 25 -21.88 -6.98 -6.48
CA VAL A 25 -20.59 -6.94 -7.16
C VAL A 25 -20.75 -7.61 -8.54
N VAL A 26 -20.44 -6.86 -9.60
CA VAL A 26 -20.55 -7.36 -10.99
C VAL A 26 -19.20 -7.67 -11.59
N LEU A 27 -18.12 -7.03 -11.08
CA LEU A 27 -16.75 -7.32 -11.47
C LEU A 27 -15.78 -6.97 -10.33
N ASN A 28 -14.79 -7.84 -10.14
CA ASN A 28 -13.59 -7.56 -9.35
C ASN A 28 -12.37 -7.98 -10.19
N GLU A 29 -11.62 -7.02 -10.69
CA GLU A 29 -10.48 -7.22 -11.57
C GLU A 29 -9.20 -6.67 -10.95
N ARG A 30 -8.06 -7.27 -11.30
CA ARG A 30 -6.74 -6.81 -10.88
C ARG A 30 -5.83 -6.63 -12.07
N LEU A 31 -5.22 -5.45 -12.15
CA LEU A 31 -4.20 -5.08 -13.11
C LEU A 31 -2.85 -4.85 -12.44
N GLY A 32 -1.82 -4.55 -13.23
CA GLY A 32 -0.51 -4.16 -12.76
C GLY A 32 -0.47 -2.83 -12.01
N SER A 33 0.73 -2.24 -11.89
CA SER A 33 0.93 -0.92 -11.27
C SER A 33 0.17 0.18 -12.01
N SER A 34 -0.42 1.10 -11.24
CA SER A 34 -0.99 2.36 -11.74
C SER A 34 -0.30 3.59 -11.15
N ASN A 35 0.87 3.42 -10.53
CA ASN A 35 1.60 4.57 -10.01
C ASN A 35 2.27 5.33 -11.16
N PRO A 36 1.88 6.59 -11.45
CA PRO A 36 2.40 7.36 -12.57
C PRO A 36 3.91 7.64 -12.47
N ASN A 37 4.47 7.62 -11.27
CA ASN A 37 5.92 7.80 -11.09
C ASN A 37 6.73 6.54 -11.46
N ASP A 38 6.08 5.37 -11.56
CA ASP A 38 6.73 4.11 -11.91
C ASP A 38 6.55 3.76 -13.39
N ILE A 39 5.34 4.00 -13.95
CA ILE A 39 4.99 3.57 -15.33
C ILE A 39 4.82 4.73 -16.33
N GLY A 40 4.90 5.97 -15.85
CA GLY A 40 4.64 7.18 -16.64
C GLY A 40 3.16 7.57 -16.64
N LYS A 41 2.88 8.88 -16.66
CA LYS A 41 1.51 9.41 -16.56
C LYS A 41 0.64 9.05 -17.76
N GLU A 42 1.21 9.12 -18.96
CA GLU A 42 0.50 8.84 -20.21
C GLU A 42 0.00 7.40 -20.26
N ARG A 43 0.86 6.45 -19.86
CA ARG A 43 0.52 5.04 -19.78
C ARG A 43 -0.53 4.79 -18.71
N MET A 44 -0.35 5.36 -17.53
CA MET A 44 -1.32 5.21 -16.44
C MET A 44 -2.71 5.68 -16.86
N ILE A 45 -2.83 6.86 -17.48
CA ILE A 45 -4.11 7.39 -17.96
C ILE A 45 -4.72 6.46 -19.02
N ALA A 46 -3.93 6.00 -20.00
CA ALA A 46 -4.40 5.09 -21.04
C ALA A 46 -4.91 3.76 -20.46
N ASP A 47 -4.17 3.17 -19.51
CA ASP A 47 -4.54 1.91 -18.86
C ASP A 47 -5.85 2.07 -18.05
N MET A 48 -6.03 3.19 -17.32
CA MET A 48 -7.26 3.47 -16.54
C MET A 48 -8.48 3.66 -17.48
N VAL A 49 -8.33 4.46 -18.53
CA VAL A 49 -9.40 4.68 -19.52
C VAL A 49 -9.78 3.37 -20.21
N ALA A 50 -8.79 2.57 -20.60
CA ALA A 50 -9.03 1.26 -21.23
C ALA A 50 -9.77 0.31 -20.29
N ALA A 51 -9.35 0.20 -19.03
CA ALA A 51 -9.99 -0.66 -18.04
C ALA A 51 -11.47 -0.27 -17.80
N ILE A 52 -11.77 1.02 -17.68
CA ILE A 52 -13.16 1.48 -17.51
C ILE A 52 -13.99 1.22 -18.78
N SER A 53 -13.46 1.53 -19.97
CA SER A 53 -14.18 1.39 -21.22
C SER A 53 -14.48 -0.08 -21.57
N GLN A 54 -13.51 -0.96 -21.38
CA GLN A 54 -13.65 -2.40 -21.71
C GLN A 54 -14.62 -3.13 -20.77
N ASN A 55 -14.72 -2.66 -19.52
CA ASN A 55 -15.57 -3.29 -18.50
C ASN A 55 -16.93 -2.58 -18.33
N MET A 56 -17.27 -1.64 -19.21
CA MET A 56 -18.54 -0.94 -19.15
C MET A 56 -19.72 -1.93 -19.33
N PRO A 57 -20.63 -2.07 -18.34
CA PRO A 57 -21.78 -2.94 -18.48
C PRO A 57 -22.70 -2.49 -19.62
N LYS A 58 -23.19 -3.44 -20.40
CA LYS A 58 -24.06 -3.12 -21.57
C LYS A 58 -25.34 -2.40 -21.16
N ASP A 59 -25.89 -2.74 -20.01
CA ASP A 59 -27.11 -2.18 -19.42
C ASP A 59 -26.86 -0.97 -18.52
N ALA A 60 -25.62 -0.42 -18.52
CA ALA A 60 -25.34 0.79 -17.77
C ALA A 60 -26.02 2.00 -18.38
N ASP A 61 -26.76 2.76 -17.55
CA ASP A 61 -27.28 4.09 -17.87
C ASP A 61 -26.32 5.17 -17.39
N SER A 62 -25.65 4.92 -16.27
CA SER A 62 -24.64 5.81 -15.69
C SER A 62 -23.64 5.09 -14.82
N VAL A 63 -22.41 5.65 -14.75
CA VAL A 63 -21.30 5.13 -13.94
C VAL A 63 -20.67 6.27 -13.15
N ASP A 64 -20.53 6.08 -11.84
CA ASP A 64 -19.80 6.99 -10.94
C ASP A 64 -18.51 6.30 -10.47
N ILE A 65 -17.38 7.01 -10.57
CA ILE A 65 -16.05 6.44 -10.39
C ILE A 65 -15.30 7.16 -9.26
N CYS A 66 -14.68 6.40 -8.36
CA CYS A 66 -13.63 6.93 -7.49
C CYS A 66 -12.36 6.12 -7.63
N MET A 67 -11.24 6.78 -7.88
CA MET A 67 -9.91 6.17 -7.97
C MET A 67 -9.00 6.72 -6.88
N GLY A 68 -8.50 5.85 -6.01
CA GLY A 68 -7.42 6.14 -5.09
C GLY A 68 -6.11 5.64 -5.66
N LEU A 69 -5.21 6.56 -6.05
CA LEU A 69 -3.99 6.20 -6.77
C LEU A 69 -2.74 6.65 -6.03
N SER A 70 -1.82 5.71 -5.82
CA SER A 70 -0.51 5.99 -5.25
C SER A 70 0.29 6.89 -6.19
N GLY A 71 0.92 7.94 -5.63
CA GLY A 71 1.77 8.86 -6.38
C GLY A 71 1.05 9.94 -7.20
N ILE A 72 -0.29 9.93 -7.27
CA ILE A 72 -1.08 10.87 -8.08
C ILE A 72 -0.83 12.35 -7.71
N GLY A 73 -0.63 12.63 -6.42
CA GLY A 73 -0.38 14.00 -5.92
C GLY A 73 0.94 14.59 -6.38
N PHE A 74 1.98 13.76 -6.55
CA PHE A 74 3.30 14.19 -7.03
C PHE A 74 3.38 14.29 -8.55
N ALA A 75 2.63 13.45 -9.25
CA ALA A 75 2.67 13.40 -10.72
C ALA A 75 1.96 14.56 -11.41
N GLY A 76 1.08 15.28 -10.70
CA GLY A 76 0.36 16.44 -11.23
C GLY A 76 -0.58 16.14 -12.40
N CYS A 77 -1.00 14.87 -12.57
CA CYS A 77 -1.84 14.42 -13.70
C CYS A 77 -3.29 14.07 -13.31
N LYS A 78 -3.70 14.48 -12.12
CA LYS A 78 -5.06 14.21 -11.62
C LYS A 78 -6.15 14.74 -12.56
N ASP A 79 -6.06 16.00 -12.95
CA ASP A 79 -7.06 16.67 -13.78
C ASP A 79 -7.07 16.10 -15.21
N GLU A 80 -5.91 15.71 -15.74
CA GLU A 80 -5.79 15.04 -17.04
C GLU A 80 -6.51 13.69 -17.02
N LEU A 81 -6.37 12.91 -15.94
CA LEU A 81 -7.05 11.63 -15.77
C LEU A 81 -8.56 11.80 -15.65
N ILE A 82 -9.03 12.76 -14.83
CA ILE A 82 -10.45 13.07 -14.69
C ILE A 82 -11.03 13.41 -16.05
N ALA A 83 -10.43 14.38 -16.76
CA ALA A 83 -10.90 14.80 -18.07
C ALA A 83 -10.90 13.70 -19.14
N ALA A 84 -10.00 12.72 -19.01
CA ALA A 84 -9.98 11.56 -19.90
C ALA A 84 -11.11 10.57 -19.59
N LEU A 85 -11.40 10.31 -18.31
CA LEU A 85 -12.46 9.42 -17.88
C LEU A 85 -13.86 10.00 -18.14
N GLU A 86 -14.06 11.31 -17.96
CA GLU A 86 -15.32 11.99 -18.24
C GLU A 86 -15.73 11.97 -19.72
N LYS A 87 -14.80 11.68 -20.65
CA LYS A 87 -15.10 11.48 -22.08
C LYS A 87 -15.70 10.12 -22.41
N ILE A 88 -15.64 9.16 -21.47
CA ILE A 88 -16.19 7.85 -21.67
C ILE A 88 -17.72 7.94 -21.57
N ASP A 89 -18.42 7.43 -22.59
CA ASP A 89 -19.88 7.40 -22.59
C ASP A 89 -20.41 6.77 -21.28
N LYS A 90 -21.49 7.35 -20.73
CA LYS A 90 -22.16 6.96 -19.48
C LYS A 90 -21.39 7.25 -18.20
N VAL A 91 -20.12 7.65 -18.22
CA VAL A 91 -19.43 8.16 -17.03
C VAL A 91 -20.01 9.50 -16.64
N ARG A 92 -20.47 9.60 -15.38
CA ARG A 92 -21.20 10.78 -14.90
C ARG A 92 -20.38 11.60 -13.92
N PHE A 93 -19.80 10.95 -12.92
CA PHE A 93 -18.95 11.59 -11.92
C PHE A 93 -17.65 10.82 -11.75
N VAL A 94 -16.56 11.58 -11.63
CA VAL A 94 -15.22 11.04 -11.40
C VAL A 94 -14.59 11.78 -10.22
N ASP A 95 -14.15 11.03 -9.20
CA ASP A 95 -13.25 11.51 -8.14
C ASP A 95 -11.92 10.76 -8.25
N VAL A 96 -10.83 11.51 -8.24
CA VAL A 96 -9.48 10.94 -8.18
C VAL A 96 -8.78 11.50 -6.95
N CYS A 97 -8.30 10.62 -6.09
CA CYS A 97 -7.63 10.99 -4.86
C CYS A 97 -6.41 10.10 -4.60
N SER A 98 -5.70 10.31 -3.50
CA SER A 98 -4.59 9.43 -3.13
C SER A 98 -5.10 8.09 -2.56
N ASP A 99 -4.28 7.04 -2.69
CA ASP A 99 -4.52 5.72 -2.10
C ASP A 99 -4.71 5.76 -0.57
N VAL A 100 -4.00 6.66 0.13
CA VAL A 100 -4.17 6.83 1.59
C VAL A 100 -5.56 7.35 1.97
N GLN A 101 -6.21 8.14 1.11
CA GLN A 101 -7.54 8.68 1.38
C GLN A 101 -8.59 7.59 1.32
N ILE A 102 -8.57 6.76 0.28
CA ILE A 102 -9.50 5.63 0.18
C ILE A 102 -9.22 4.57 1.24
N ALA A 103 -7.94 4.39 1.63
CA ALA A 103 -7.57 3.50 2.72
C ALA A 103 -8.18 3.96 4.05
N LEU A 104 -8.16 5.25 4.36
CA LEU A 104 -8.85 5.79 5.53
C LEU A 104 -10.36 5.59 5.45
N ASP A 105 -10.98 5.89 4.30
CA ASP A 105 -12.42 5.76 4.10
C ASP A 105 -12.90 4.29 4.13
N SER A 106 -12.02 3.32 3.86
CA SER A 106 -12.33 1.89 4.06
C SER A 106 -12.45 1.51 5.54
N ALA A 107 -11.72 2.22 6.41
CA ALA A 107 -11.64 1.94 7.84
C ALA A 107 -12.59 2.82 8.69
N TYR A 108 -12.85 4.07 8.27
CA TYR A 108 -13.58 5.06 9.06
C TYR A 108 -14.57 5.86 8.21
N ASP A 109 -15.71 6.22 8.80
CA ASP A 109 -16.69 7.15 8.19
C ASP A 109 -16.34 8.62 8.43
N GLY A 110 -15.65 8.92 9.49
CA GLY A 110 -15.23 10.24 9.95
C GLY A 110 -13.74 10.31 10.24
N ASP A 111 -13.40 10.96 11.34
CA ASP A 111 -12.05 11.06 11.83
C ASP A 111 -11.47 9.68 12.18
N GLY A 112 -10.18 9.51 11.97
CA GLY A 112 -9.50 8.24 12.23
C GLY A 112 -8.04 8.28 11.84
N CYS A 113 -7.29 7.27 12.26
CA CYS A 113 -5.86 7.14 11.99
C CYS A 113 -5.56 5.78 11.36
N ILE A 114 -4.79 5.80 10.28
CA ILE A 114 -4.28 4.59 9.64
C ILE A 114 -2.75 4.64 9.53
N VAL A 115 -2.14 3.48 9.45
CA VAL A 115 -0.76 3.33 8.98
C VAL A 115 -0.76 2.29 7.88
N ILE A 116 -0.32 2.70 6.70
CA ILE A 116 -0.14 1.80 5.57
C ILE A 116 1.24 1.14 5.69
N MET A 117 1.27 -0.17 5.54
CA MET A 117 2.45 -1.04 5.60
C MET A 117 2.46 -1.93 4.34
N GLY A 118 2.72 -1.30 3.20
CA GLY A 118 2.79 -1.92 1.87
C GLY A 118 4.21 -1.97 1.33
N THR A 119 4.40 -1.72 0.04
CA THR A 119 5.72 -1.51 -0.57
C THR A 119 6.44 -0.33 0.06
N GLY A 120 5.71 0.75 0.40
CA GLY A 120 6.13 1.84 1.27
C GLY A 120 5.42 1.79 2.62
N SER A 121 5.71 2.77 3.50
CA SER A 121 5.04 2.95 4.80
C SER A 121 4.70 4.42 5.01
N VAL A 122 3.50 4.69 5.51
CA VAL A 122 3.01 6.06 5.75
C VAL A 122 1.92 6.05 6.81
N GLY A 123 1.94 7.05 7.69
CA GLY A 123 0.83 7.38 8.57
C GLY A 123 -0.10 8.41 7.93
N TYR A 124 -1.39 8.20 8.04
CA TYR A 124 -2.38 9.15 7.55
C TYR A 124 -3.58 9.22 8.50
N LEU A 125 -4.04 10.43 8.75
CA LEU A 125 -5.18 10.63 9.64
C LEU A 125 -6.08 11.77 9.14
N ARG A 126 -7.36 11.67 9.51
CA ARG A 126 -8.33 12.75 9.41
C ARG A 126 -8.71 13.16 10.83
N LYS A 127 -8.66 14.47 11.10
CA LYS A 127 -9.01 15.07 12.39
C LYS A 127 -9.79 16.35 12.17
N ASN A 128 -11.02 16.42 12.65
CA ASN A 128 -11.92 17.54 12.42
C ASN A 128 -12.06 17.90 10.92
N GLY A 129 -12.06 16.89 10.05
CA GLY A 129 -12.08 17.05 8.60
C GLY A 129 -10.73 17.38 7.96
N GLU A 130 -9.71 17.81 8.71
CA GLU A 130 -8.38 18.06 8.19
C GLU A 130 -7.62 16.75 7.97
N GLN A 131 -6.88 16.68 6.86
CA GLN A 131 -6.09 15.52 6.45
C GLN A 131 -4.61 15.77 6.77
N ILE A 132 -4.00 14.84 7.51
CA ILE A 132 -2.62 14.96 7.96
C ILE A 132 -1.84 13.72 7.52
N LEU A 133 -0.74 13.95 6.81
CA LEU A 133 0.22 12.92 6.42
C LEU A 133 1.39 12.90 7.40
N VAL A 134 1.84 11.73 7.80
CA VAL A 134 3.00 11.53 8.68
C VAL A 134 3.93 10.54 8.01
N GLY A 135 5.13 10.98 7.66
CA GLY A 135 6.07 10.18 6.88
C GLY A 135 5.61 9.96 5.44
N GLY A 136 6.11 8.90 4.80
CA GLY A 136 5.75 8.55 3.43
C GLY A 136 6.41 9.40 2.35
N CYS A 137 7.54 10.04 2.67
CA CYS A 137 8.30 10.90 1.75
C CYS A 137 9.11 10.13 0.70
N GLY A 138 8.82 8.85 0.51
CA GLY A 138 9.45 8.00 -0.49
C GLY A 138 10.50 7.04 0.08
N TYR A 139 10.61 5.89 -0.58
CA TYR A 139 11.37 4.73 -0.09
C TYR A 139 12.89 4.96 0.08
N MET A 140 13.44 5.93 -0.63
CA MET A 140 14.88 6.25 -0.55
C MET A 140 15.24 7.06 0.71
N ILE A 141 14.31 7.88 1.21
CA ILE A 141 14.55 8.84 2.29
C ILE A 141 13.81 8.44 3.55
N ASP A 142 12.56 8.01 3.40
CA ASP A 142 11.65 7.73 4.50
C ASP A 142 10.94 6.39 4.28
N SER A 143 11.55 5.32 4.77
CA SER A 143 11.07 3.96 4.58
C SER A 143 11.21 3.18 5.89
N SER A 144 10.25 3.37 6.81
CA SER A 144 10.25 2.62 8.06
C SER A 144 9.26 1.45 8.02
N LEU A 145 9.75 0.22 8.21
CA LEU A 145 8.98 -1.03 8.25
C LEU A 145 8.01 -1.17 7.05
N SER A 146 8.55 -1.01 5.85
CA SER A 146 7.84 -1.26 4.60
C SER A 146 8.34 -2.56 3.95
N GLY A 147 7.64 -3.02 2.92
CA GLY A 147 8.12 -4.14 2.11
C GLY A 147 9.48 -3.86 1.47
N TYR A 148 9.68 -2.63 0.97
CA TYR A 148 10.99 -2.22 0.45
C TYR A 148 12.08 -2.26 1.52
N ASP A 149 11.79 -1.71 2.70
CA ASP A 149 12.75 -1.66 3.80
C ASP A 149 13.15 -3.07 4.27
N LEU A 150 12.19 -3.95 4.52
CA LEU A 150 12.46 -5.34 4.89
C LEU A 150 13.16 -6.12 3.78
N GLY A 151 12.75 -5.95 2.52
CA GLY A 151 13.37 -6.61 1.39
C GLY A 151 14.82 -6.18 1.18
N ARG A 152 15.13 -4.89 1.38
CA ARG A 152 16.49 -4.37 1.38
C ARG A 152 17.35 -5.00 2.47
N GLU A 153 16.80 -5.15 3.69
CA GLU A 153 17.48 -5.80 4.80
C GLU A 153 17.77 -7.29 4.50
N VAL A 154 16.81 -8.00 3.89
CA VAL A 154 16.98 -9.39 3.45
C VAL A 154 18.11 -9.48 2.43
N LEU A 155 18.08 -8.67 1.36
CA LEU A 155 19.14 -8.66 0.35
C LEU A 155 20.50 -8.31 0.95
N ASN A 156 20.54 -7.32 1.86
CA ASN A 156 21.79 -6.95 2.54
C ASN A 156 22.35 -8.11 3.37
N ALA A 157 21.52 -8.85 4.11
CA ALA A 157 21.93 -10.01 4.89
C ALA A 157 22.53 -11.12 3.99
N VAL A 158 21.89 -11.40 2.85
CA VAL A 158 22.39 -12.37 1.84
C VAL A 158 23.76 -11.95 1.30
N LEU A 159 23.95 -10.67 0.99
CA LEU A 159 25.23 -10.16 0.48
C LEU A 159 26.33 -10.19 1.56
N CYS A 160 25.98 -9.80 2.79
CA CYS A 160 26.94 -9.82 3.91
C CYS A 160 27.41 -11.24 4.26
N GLU A 161 26.53 -12.23 4.20
CA GLU A 161 26.94 -13.64 4.35
C GLU A 161 27.88 -14.06 3.22
N ALA A 162 27.52 -13.73 1.97
CA ALA A 162 28.27 -14.15 0.79
C ALA A 162 29.70 -13.59 0.75
N ASP A 163 29.94 -12.39 1.28
CA ASP A 163 31.26 -11.75 1.32
C ASP A 163 31.97 -11.82 2.71
N GLY A 164 31.37 -12.55 3.67
CA GLY A 164 31.97 -12.81 4.98
C GLY A 164 31.84 -11.68 5.99
N ARG A 165 31.06 -10.62 5.71
CA ARG A 165 30.79 -9.52 6.66
C ARG A 165 29.66 -9.84 7.65
N GLY A 166 28.82 -10.84 7.36
CA GLY A 166 27.65 -11.20 8.14
C GLY A 166 27.66 -12.64 8.65
N GLU A 167 26.76 -12.91 9.58
CA GLU A 167 26.53 -14.27 10.08
C GLU A 167 25.80 -15.13 9.03
N LYS A 168 25.94 -16.45 9.12
CA LYS A 168 25.12 -17.39 8.33
C LYS A 168 23.65 -17.21 8.65
N THR A 169 22.81 -17.23 7.61
CA THR A 169 21.38 -17.02 7.74
C THR A 169 20.56 -17.89 6.78
N LEU A 170 19.38 -18.31 7.20
CA LEU A 170 18.42 -19.00 6.33
C LEU A 170 17.90 -18.08 5.20
N LEU A 171 18.05 -16.75 5.34
CA LEU A 171 17.69 -15.81 4.28
C LEU A 171 18.43 -16.08 2.99
N SER A 172 19.74 -16.41 3.05
CA SER A 172 20.53 -16.75 1.87
C SER A 172 19.97 -17.98 1.15
N THR A 173 19.73 -19.07 1.90
CA THR A 173 19.14 -20.29 1.33
C THR A 173 17.78 -20.00 0.69
N LEU A 174 16.87 -19.35 1.43
CA LEU A 174 15.53 -19.07 0.95
C LEU A 174 15.51 -18.19 -0.31
N VAL A 175 16.34 -17.14 -0.36
CA VAL A 175 16.39 -16.21 -1.49
C VAL A 175 17.03 -16.86 -2.71
N LEU A 176 18.17 -17.53 -2.53
CA LEU A 176 18.90 -18.14 -3.66
C LEU A 176 18.15 -19.33 -4.26
N GLU A 177 17.53 -20.17 -3.43
CA GLU A 177 16.69 -21.27 -3.90
C GLU A 177 15.44 -20.78 -4.64
N ALA A 178 14.74 -19.77 -4.08
CA ALA A 178 13.51 -19.28 -4.69
C ALA A 178 13.75 -18.51 -5.99
N THR A 179 14.89 -17.86 -6.15
CA THR A 179 15.19 -17.05 -7.34
C THR A 179 16.06 -17.75 -8.36
N GLY A 180 16.87 -18.74 -7.98
CA GLY A 180 17.90 -19.34 -8.81
C GLY A 180 19.00 -18.36 -9.23
N GLN A 181 19.09 -17.19 -8.59
CA GLN A 181 20.01 -16.12 -8.98
C GLN A 181 21.29 -16.14 -8.17
N THR A 182 22.37 -15.66 -8.78
CA THR A 182 23.61 -15.34 -8.06
C THR A 182 23.45 -14.01 -7.29
N THR A 183 24.29 -13.78 -6.29
CA THR A 183 24.31 -12.51 -5.55
C THR A 183 24.53 -11.29 -6.47
N SER A 184 25.38 -11.41 -7.48
CA SER A 184 25.59 -10.36 -8.48
C SER A 184 24.33 -10.07 -9.30
N ALA A 185 23.55 -11.11 -9.66
CA ALA A 185 22.30 -10.94 -10.38
C ALA A 185 21.22 -10.29 -9.50
N LEU A 186 21.15 -10.64 -8.21
CA LEU A 186 20.26 -9.99 -7.25
C LEU A 186 20.54 -8.48 -7.16
N VAL A 187 21.82 -8.10 -7.05
CA VAL A 187 22.23 -6.68 -7.04
C VAL A 187 21.83 -5.98 -8.31
N LYS A 188 22.20 -6.52 -9.49
CA LYS A 188 21.84 -5.95 -10.79
C LYS A 188 20.32 -5.73 -10.89
N ASN A 189 19.52 -6.74 -10.54
CA ASN A 189 18.08 -6.68 -10.63
C ASN A 189 17.47 -5.68 -9.62
N ALA A 190 18.05 -5.52 -8.43
CA ALA A 190 17.60 -4.49 -7.49
C ALA A 190 17.69 -3.07 -8.07
N TYR A 191 18.76 -2.77 -8.83
CA TYR A 191 18.93 -1.48 -9.50
C TYR A 191 18.08 -1.33 -10.78
N THR A 192 17.86 -2.41 -11.53
CA THR A 192 17.16 -2.33 -12.82
C THR A 192 15.65 -2.49 -12.71
N LEU A 193 15.16 -3.30 -11.77
CA LEU A 193 13.73 -3.58 -11.56
C LEU A 193 13.12 -2.73 -10.45
N GLY A 194 13.96 -2.05 -9.67
CA GLY A 194 13.54 -1.02 -8.73
C GLY A 194 12.82 -1.54 -7.48
N LYS A 195 12.03 -0.65 -6.88
CA LYS A 195 11.46 -0.82 -5.53
C LYS A 195 10.56 -2.04 -5.36
N ALA A 196 9.77 -2.39 -6.38
CA ALA A 196 8.84 -3.54 -6.30
C ALA A 196 9.61 -4.87 -6.21
N TYR A 197 10.68 -4.99 -6.98
CA TYR A 197 11.58 -6.15 -6.93
C TYR A 197 12.22 -6.29 -5.54
N VAL A 198 12.78 -5.21 -4.99
CA VAL A 198 13.37 -5.24 -3.64
C VAL A 198 12.30 -5.60 -2.59
N ALA A 199 11.12 -5.01 -2.67
CA ALA A 199 10.03 -5.29 -1.73
C ALA A 199 9.54 -6.75 -1.79
N SER A 200 9.69 -7.44 -2.92
CA SER A 200 9.29 -8.85 -3.06
C SER A 200 10.09 -9.81 -2.16
N PHE A 201 11.23 -9.39 -1.64
CA PHE A 201 12.03 -10.18 -0.71
C PHE A 201 11.57 -10.07 0.76
N ALA A 202 10.71 -9.11 1.11
CA ALA A 202 10.22 -8.94 2.47
C ALA A 202 9.60 -10.20 3.10
N PRO A 203 8.83 -11.06 2.41
CA PRO A 203 8.27 -12.26 3.01
C PRO A 203 9.31 -13.22 3.58
N TYR A 204 10.52 -13.26 3.02
CA TYR A 204 11.54 -14.19 3.46
C TYR A 204 12.02 -13.92 4.90
N VAL A 205 11.99 -12.67 5.38
CA VAL A 205 12.36 -12.36 6.77
C VAL A 205 11.42 -13.05 7.76
N PHE A 206 10.12 -13.11 7.46
CA PHE A 206 9.15 -13.78 8.32
C PHE A 206 9.33 -15.29 8.28
N THR A 207 9.52 -15.86 7.08
CA THR A 207 9.77 -17.29 6.91
C THR A 207 11.03 -17.75 7.65
N ALA A 208 12.12 -16.98 7.57
CA ALA A 208 13.36 -17.28 8.28
C ALA A 208 13.17 -17.14 9.80
N TYR A 209 12.47 -16.09 10.25
CA TYR A 209 12.16 -15.88 11.66
C TYR A 209 11.36 -17.05 12.26
N GLU A 210 10.32 -17.53 11.58
CA GLU A 210 9.50 -18.66 12.01
C GLU A 210 10.30 -19.96 12.14
N LYS A 211 11.39 -20.07 11.36
CA LYS A 211 12.36 -21.19 11.44
C LYS A 211 13.47 -20.96 12.48
N GLY A 212 13.38 -19.89 13.27
CA GLY A 212 14.33 -19.62 14.35
C GLY A 212 15.61 -18.88 13.91
N ASP A 213 15.66 -18.30 12.71
CA ASP A 213 16.83 -17.57 12.22
C ASP A 213 17.08 -16.31 13.06
N LYS A 214 18.33 -16.18 13.57
CA LYS A 214 18.76 -15.10 14.45
C LYS A 214 18.84 -13.77 13.70
N VAL A 215 19.36 -13.76 12.47
CA VAL A 215 19.53 -12.55 11.65
C VAL A 215 18.15 -11.98 11.30
N ALA A 216 17.20 -12.83 10.90
CA ALA A 216 15.83 -12.40 10.63
C ALA A 216 15.15 -11.80 11.87
N LYS A 217 15.35 -12.38 13.06
CA LYS A 217 14.85 -11.84 14.32
C LYS A 217 15.43 -10.46 14.62
N GLU A 218 16.73 -10.26 14.43
CA GLU A 218 17.39 -8.97 14.64
C GLU A 218 16.91 -7.90 13.66
N ILE A 219 16.72 -8.26 12.39
CA ILE A 219 16.14 -7.37 11.38
C ILE A 219 14.74 -6.90 11.83
N LEU A 220 13.85 -7.84 12.18
CA LEU A 220 12.48 -7.50 12.61
C LEU A 220 12.48 -6.62 13.87
N ALA A 221 13.28 -6.97 14.88
CA ALA A 221 13.37 -6.21 16.13
C ALA A 221 13.81 -4.76 15.88
N ARG A 222 14.85 -4.57 15.06
CA ARG A 222 15.38 -3.25 14.72
C ARG A 222 14.38 -2.43 13.90
N ARG A 223 13.82 -3.03 12.86
CA ARG A 223 12.87 -2.32 11.97
C ARG A 223 11.58 -1.93 12.67
N VAL A 224 11.01 -2.79 13.52
CA VAL A 224 9.83 -2.44 14.33
C VAL A 224 10.14 -1.32 15.31
N LYS A 225 11.30 -1.34 15.98
CA LYS A 225 11.69 -0.28 16.89
C LYS A 225 11.83 1.08 16.20
N GLU A 226 12.39 1.12 15.00
CA GLU A 226 12.51 2.36 14.22
C GLU A 226 11.15 2.85 13.72
N TRP A 227 10.27 1.92 13.32
CA TRP A 227 8.91 2.24 12.89
C TRP A 227 8.05 2.86 14.00
N GLU A 228 8.34 2.62 15.27
CA GLU A 228 7.63 3.27 16.38
C GLU A 228 7.69 4.79 16.30
N SER A 229 8.70 5.38 15.68
CA SER A 229 8.78 6.82 15.45
C SER A 229 7.61 7.34 14.62
N LEU A 230 7.24 6.61 13.56
CA LEU A 230 6.08 6.89 12.71
C LEU A 230 4.78 6.79 13.52
N LEU A 231 4.62 5.71 14.29
CA LEU A 231 3.46 5.50 15.15
C LEU A 231 3.25 6.63 16.17
N PHE A 232 4.33 7.04 16.82
CA PHE A 232 4.28 8.18 17.77
C PHE A 232 4.06 9.51 17.06
N GLY A 233 4.51 9.67 15.80
CA GLY A 233 4.20 10.80 14.94
C GLY A 233 2.70 10.91 14.69
N VAL A 234 2.06 9.79 14.28
CA VAL A 234 0.61 9.70 14.07
C VAL A 234 -0.15 10.01 15.37
N ARG A 235 0.26 9.40 16.48
CA ARG A 235 -0.35 9.68 17.79
C ARG A 235 -0.24 11.17 18.18
N LYS A 236 0.91 11.78 17.96
CA LYS A 236 1.10 13.21 18.24
C LYS A 236 0.19 14.09 17.38
N ALA A 237 0.08 13.78 16.09
CA ALA A 237 -0.78 14.51 15.16
C ALA A 237 -2.27 14.35 15.53
N SER A 238 -2.70 13.16 15.98
CA SER A 238 -4.09 12.93 16.42
C SER A 238 -4.46 13.75 17.66
N GLY A 239 -3.48 14.09 18.49
CA GLY A 239 -3.70 14.77 19.77
C GLY A 239 -4.27 13.86 20.88
N GLN A 240 -4.39 12.54 20.63
CA GLN A 240 -4.94 11.59 21.60
C GLN A 240 -3.86 11.07 22.56
N ASP A 241 -4.21 10.84 23.83
CA ASP A 241 -3.29 10.22 24.79
C ASP A 241 -3.08 8.73 24.46
N VAL A 242 -4.13 8.01 24.13
CA VAL A 242 -4.09 6.67 23.53
C VAL A 242 -4.71 6.75 22.15
N CYS A 243 -3.92 6.49 21.12
CA CYS A 243 -4.34 6.60 19.72
C CYS A 243 -4.75 5.23 19.17
N GLU A 244 -5.94 5.18 18.57
CA GLU A 244 -6.36 4.01 17.79
C GLU A 244 -5.80 4.16 16.36
N ILE A 245 -5.11 3.12 15.87
CA ILE A 245 -4.52 3.10 14.53
C ILE A 245 -4.93 1.81 13.83
N THR A 246 -5.57 1.92 12.67
CA THR A 246 -5.82 0.78 11.78
C THR A 246 -4.61 0.55 10.87
N LEU A 247 -4.05 -0.67 10.91
CA LEU A 247 -2.92 -1.08 10.10
C LEU A 247 -3.42 -1.63 8.76
N ILE A 248 -2.95 -1.09 7.64
CA ILE A 248 -3.38 -1.44 6.29
C ILE A 248 -2.16 -1.90 5.46
N GLY A 249 -2.37 -2.80 4.52
CA GLY A 249 -1.32 -3.25 3.59
C GLY A 249 -0.83 -4.67 3.86
N GLY A 250 0.11 -5.13 3.03
CA GLY A 250 0.56 -6.53 3.03
C GLY A 250 1.20 -6.98 4.35
N LEU A 251 1.98 -6.11 4.98
CA LEU A 251 2.68 -6.44 6.22
C LEU A 251 1.74 -6.50 7.44
N SER A 252 0.55 -5.87 7.39
CA SER A 252 -0.43 -6.00 8.47
C SER A 252 -0.91 -7.44 8.68
N LYS A 253 -0.80 -8.29 7.66
CA LYS A 253 -1.10 -9.73 7.74
C LYS A 253 -0.11 -10.51 8.62
N ARG A 254 1.03 -9.91 8.93
CA ARG A 254 2.06 -10.49 9.81
C ARG A 254 2.11 -9.75 11.17
N TRP A 255 0.98 -9.17 11.56
CA TRP A 255 0.85 -8.46 12.82
C TRP A 255 1.10 -9.35 14.04
N ASP A 256 0.79 -10.62 13.93
CA ASP A 256 1.10 -11.66 14.92
C ASP A 256 2.58 -11.62 15.31
N ILE A 257 3.49 -11.56 14.35
CA ILE A 257 4.93 -11.48 14.58
C ILE A 257 5.36 -10.05 14.94
N LEU A 258 4.98 -9.06 14.13
CA LEU A 258 5.46 -7.68 14.30
C LEU A 258 5.10 -7.11 15.68
N SER A 259 3.92 -7.41 16.20
CA SER A 259 3.46 -6.96 17.50
C SER A 259 4.35 -7.45 18.66
N THR A 260 5.05 -8.57 18.50
CA THR A 260 5.92 -9.14 19.56
C THR A 260 7.13 -8.26 19.85
N PHE A 261 7.58 -7.47 18.87
CA PHE A 261 8.75 -6.60 18.96
C PHE A 261 8.44 -5.18 19.44
N LEU A 262 7.15 -4.83 19.61
CA LEU A 262 6.77 -3.49 20.07
C LEU A 262 7.24 -3.22 21.50
N SER A 263 7.71 -1.99 21.74
CA SER A 263 8.06 -1.52 23.08
C SER A 263 6.83 -1.49 24.00
N ARG A 264 7.08 -1.57 25.31
CA ARG A 264 6.03 -1.40 26.33
C ARG A 264 5.32 -0.04 26.19
N LYS A 265 6.04 1.01 25.75
CA LYS A 265 5.47 2.33 25.53
C LYS A 265 4.48 2.34 24.36
N ALA A 266 4.83 1.75 23.22
CA ALA A 266 3.93 1.65 22.06
C ALA A 266 2.65 0.88 22.42
N ARG A 267 2.77 -0.27 23.07
CA ARG A 267 1.62 -1.08 23.53
C ARG A 267 0.68 -0.35 24.51
N LYS A 268 1.19 0.61 25.29
CA LYS A 268 0.38 1.40 26.25
C LYS A 268 -0.30 2.60 25.60
N LYS A 269 0.26 3.14 24.52
CA LYS A 269 -0.17 4.42 23.94
C LYS A 269 -0.85 4.29 22.59
N ILE A 270 -0.85 3.09 22.01
CA ILE A 270 -1.44 2.83 20.69
C ILE A 270 -2.31 1.57 20.77
N CYS A 271 -3.55 1.71 20.36
CA CYS A 271 -4.49 0.61 20.15
C CYS A 271 -4.49 0.26 18.66
N PHE A 272 -4.08 -0.95 18.33
CA PHE A 272 -3.98 -1.38 16.94
C PHE A 272 -5.23 -2.13 16.50
N LYS A 273 -5.72 -1.80 15.31
CA LYS A 273 -6.78 -2.53 14.60
C LYS A 273 -6.27 -3.07 13.27
N LEU A 274 -6.83 -4.17 12.84
CA LEU A 274 -6.65 -4.71 11.50
C LEU A 274 -7.85 -4.31 10.62
N PRO A 275 -7.67 -4.14 9.29
CA PRO A 275 -8.73 -3.72 8.41
C PRO A 275 -9.80 -4.80 8.32
N GLN A 276 -11.06 -4.40 8.40
CA GLN A 276 -12.21 -5.30 8.24
C GLN A 276 -12.68 -5.40 6.79
N LYS A 277 -12.32 -4.42 5.96
CA LYS A 277 -12.72 -4.32 4.55
C LYS A 277 -11.49 -4.08 3.66
N PRO A 278 -11.53 -4.53 2.40
CA PRO A 278 -10.52 -4.16 1.40
C PRO A 278 -10.47 -2.64 1.18
N VAL A 279 -9.30 -2.12 0.82
CA VAL A 279 -9.11 -0.67 0.57
C VAL A 279 -10.01 -0.16 -0.55
N VAL A 280 -10.22 -0.95 -1.60
CA VAL A 280 -11.09 -0.62 -2.73
C VAL A 280 -12.55 -0.31 -2.32
N GLU A 281 -13.02 -0.84 -1.20
CA GLU A 281 -14.33 -0.50 -0.63
C GLU A 281 -14.40 0.97 -0.18
N GLY A 282 -13.28 1.56 0.22
CA GLY A 282 -13.21 2.99 0.52
C GLY A 282 -13.40 3.86 -0.71
N ALA A 283 -12.83 3.46 -1.86
CA ALA A 283 -13.08 4.11 -3.14
C ALA A 283 -14.54 3.95 -3.57
N LEU A 284 -15.08 2.74 -3.46
CA LEU A 284 -16.48 2.48 -3.78
C LEU A 284 -17.45 3.33 -2.95
N LYS A 285 -17.19 3.49 -1.65
CA LYS A 285 -17.96 4.33 -0.74
C LYS A 285 -17.93 5.80 -1.16
N ARG A 286 -16.77 6.30 -1.64
CA ARG A 286 -16.66 7.65 -2.20
C ARG A 286 -17.44 7.77 -3.50
N ALA A 287 -17.33 6.82 -4.43
CA ALA A 287 -18.08 6.83 -5.68
C ALA A 287 -19.60 6.94 -5.45
N ARG A 288 -20.13 6.25 -4.45
CA ARG A 288 -21.55 6.34 -4.07
C ARG A 288 -21.95 7.73 -3.55
N ARG A 289 -21.08 8.36 -2.75
CA ARG A 289 -21.32 9.71 -2.20
C ARG A 289 -21.31 10.83 -3.25
N LEU A 290 -20.68 10.62 -4.41
CA LEU A 290 -20.70 11.60 -5.51
C LEU A 290 -22.12 11.85 -6.06
N SER A 291 -23.02 10.96 -5.76
CA SER A 291 -24.40 10.96 -6.28
C SER A 291 -25.46 11.28 -5.24
N GLU A 292 -25.08 11.44 -3.99
CA GLU A 292 -25.93 11.96 -2.92
C GLU A 292 -25.89 13.49 -2.88
#